data_abd0860def0e143c0ef7e258de289e3b
#
_entry.id   abd0860def0e143c0ef7e258de289e3b
#
_cell.length_a   1.000
_cell.length_b   1.000
_cell.length_c   1.000
_cell.angle_alpha   90.00
_cell.angle_beta   90.00
_cell.angle_gamma   90.00
#
_symmetry.space_group_name_H-M   'P 1'
#
loop_
_entity.id
_entity.type
_entity.pdbx_description
1 polymer ?
#
loop_
_entity_poly.entity_id
_entity_poly.type
_entity_poly.pdbx_seq_one_letter_code
_entity_poly.pdbx_strand_id
1 'polypeptide(L)'
;TSNQLNKNGNWHIMVKDISPETAAELAAQEDVAAFSAYSDINASLTENYFAGDKRAALVGADDAILQIFPGMQCSTAPADGEVLVTANIWDWLDVTVGTAIPLTLPDGQTISLTVAGFNEDTSDANQYDAVVLVMNRSTFSQIAAQVEESFETQYFIQFKPHTNLRQSIVNIENKYGISEEKISENTYLMALNASSNNDYIVGLYTVAAVLAGMVVLAGIFMITGSINSNVAQRTSYYGMLRCLGAGKNQVR
;
A
#
# COMPACT_ATOMS: atom_id res chain seq x y z
N THR A 1 -0.77 -3.62 -11.78
CA THR A 1 -1.50 -3.17 -10.55
C THR A 1 -1.70 -4.32 -9.57
N SER A 2 -2.22 -5.49 -9.99
CA SER A 2 -2.46 -6.63 -9.08
C SER A 2 -1.18 -7.10 -8.36
N ASN A 3 -0.08 -7.30 -9.08
CA ASN A 3 1.19 -7.74 -8.50
C ASN A 3 1.77 -6.74 -7.48
N GLN A 4 1.55 -5.45 -7.65
CA GLN A 4 2.02 -4.43 -6.71
C GLN A 4 1.17 -4.40 -5.43
N LEU A 5 -0.15 -4.61 -5.54
CA LEU A 5 -1.03 -4.73 -4.38
C LEU A 5 -0.75 -6.00 -3.58
N ASN A 6 -0.43 -7.12 -4.24
CA ASN A 6 -0.01 -8.34 -3.57
C ASN A 6 1.28 -8.14 -2.78
N LYS A 7 2.21 -7.35 -3.32
CA LYS A 7 3.49 -7.06 -2.68
C LYS A 7 3.40 -6.03 -1.54
N ASN A 8 2.71 -4.90 -1.78
CA ASN A 8 2.70 -3.77 -0.86
C ASN A 8 1.52 -3.80 0.12
N GLY A 9 0.58 -4.72 -0.03
CA GLY A 9 -0.65 -4.78 0.76
C GLY A 9 -1.69 -3.72 0.36
N ASN A 10 -2.90 -3.91 0.82
CA ASN A 10 -4.08 -3.08 0.55
C ASN A 10 -4.46 -2.21 1.76
N TRP A 11 -3.47 -1.78 2.52
CA TRP A 11 -3.62 -0.85 3.64
C TRP A 11 -3.37 0.58 3.19
N HIS A 12 -4.02 1.56 3.85
CA HIS A 12 -3.84 2.98 3.56
C HIS A 12 -2.84 3.64 4.50
N ILE A 13 -2.95 3.36 5.81
CA ILE A 13 -2.04 3.85 6.82
C ILE A 13 -1.61 2.73 7.76
N MET A 14 -0.44 2.89 8.35
CA MET A 14 0.06 2.10 9.46
C MET A 14 0.35 3.03 10.62
N VAL A 15 -0.16 2.67 11.81
CA VAL A 15 0.01 3.45 13.04
C VAL A 15 0.82 2.62 14.03
N LYS A 16 1.78 3.25 14.68
CA LYS A 16 2.63 2.62 15.69
C LYS A 16 2.56 3.36 17.02
N ASP A 17 3.01 2.69 18.06
CA ASP A 17 3.21 3.26 19.39
C ASP A 17 1.94 3.96 19.94
N ILE A 18 0.82 3.24 19.89
CA ILE A 18 -0.48 3.63 20.44
C ILE A 18 -0.93 2.60 21.49
N SER A 19 -1.81 3.06 22.41
CA SER A 19 -2.36 2.16 23.44
C SER A 19 -3.34 1.13 22.84
N PRO A 20 -3.51 -0.03 23.49
CA PRO A 20 -4.50 -1.01 23.06
C PRO A 20 -5.94 -0.45 23.02
N GLU A 21 -6.27 0.48 23.91
CA GLU A 21 -7.58 1.14 23.94
C GLU A 21 -7.77 2.03 22.72
N THR A 22 -6.75 2.83 22.35
CA THR A 22 -6.75 3.64 21.13
C THR A 22 -6.85 2.75 19.88
N ALA A 23 -6.13 1.64 19.85
CA ALA A 23 -6.21 0.69 18.77
C ALA A 23 -7.61 0.10 18.60
N ALA A 24 -8.28 -0.27 19.69
CA ALA A 24 -9.65 -0.78 19.68
C ALA A 24 -10.66 0.29 19.17
N GLU A 25 -10.49 1.55 19.59
CA GLU A 25 -11.33 2.65 19.10
C GLU A 25 -11.11 2.92 17.59
N LEU A 26 -9.87 2.86 17.13
CA LEU A 26 -9.54 3.00 15.70
C LEU A 26 -10.18 1.87 14.88
N ALA A 27 -10.08 0.64 15.35
CA ALA A 27 -10.69 -0.51 14.69
C ALA A 27 -12.22 -0.41 14.58
N ALA A 28 -12.85 0.27 15.55
CA ALA A 28 -14.31 0.45 15.60
C ALA A 28 -14.82 1.64 14.78
N GLN A 29 -13.96 2.42 14.12
CA GLN A 29 -14.39 3.57 13.31
C GLN A 29 -15.22 3.13 12.11
N GLU A 30 -16.24 3.91 11.80
CA GLU A 30 -17.22 3.59 10.74
C GLU A 30 -16.61 3.52 9.35
N ASP A 31 -15.56 4.28 9.08
CA ASP A 31 -14.85 4.37 7.80
C ASP A 31 -13.73 3.33 7.64
N VAL A 32 -13.44 2.55 8.67
CA VAL A 32 -12.47 1.44 8.62
C VAL A 32 -13.10 0.20 8.00
N ALA A 33 -12.43 -0.37 7.01
CA ALA A 33 -12.82 -1.61 6.34
C ALA A 33 -12.10 -2.84 6.92
N ALA A 34 -10.80 -2.71 7.22
CA ALA A 34 -10.00 -3.72 7.89
C ALA A 34 -8.97 -3.06 8.80
N PHE A 35 -8.71 -3.74 9.90
CA PHE A 35 -7.74 -3.32 10.91
C PHE A 35 -7.00 -4.56 11.40
N SER A 36 -5.68 -4.56 11.33
CA SER A 36 -4.86 -5.68 11.81
C SER A 36 -3.69 -5.19 12.63
N ALA A 37 -3.56 -5.73 13.83
CA ALA A 37 -2.32 -5.64 14.57
C ALA A 37 -1.25 -6.50 13.86
N TYR A 38 -0.02 -6.02 13.88
CA TYR A 38 1.14 -6.66 13.29
C TYR A 38 2.33 -6.45 14.23
N SER A 39 3.03 -7.52 14.51
CA SER A 39 4.29 -7.47 15.27
C SER A 39 5.29 -8.40 14.61
N ASP A 40 6.56 -8.09 14.69
CA ASP A 40 7.62 -8.94 14.16
C ASP A 40 8.73 -9.17 15.19
N ILE A 41 9.41 -10.29 15.02
CA ILE A 41 10.64 -10.65 15.70
C ILE A 41 11.65 -11.06 14.62
N ASN A 42 12.89 -10.60 14.78
CA ASN A 42 14.00 -10.91 13.88
C ASN A 42 13.78 -10.48 12.41
N ALA A 43 13.06 -9.37 12.17
CA ALA A 43 12.86 -8.83 10.83
C ALA A 43 14.18 -8.48 10.12
N SER A 44 15.22 -8.10 10.87
CA SER A 44 16.57 -7.83 10.37
C SER A 44 17.42 -9.09 10.14
N LEU A 45 16.92 -10.28 10.51
CA LEU A 45 17.58 -11.58 10.40
C LEU A 45 18.95 -11.65 11.11
N THR A 46 19.11 -10.88 12.17
CA THR A 46 20.35 -10.81 12.97
C THR A 46 20.41 -11.86 14.05
N GLU A 47 19.23 -12.30 14.56
CA GLU A 47 19.12 -13.28 15.62
C GLU A 47 19.07 -14.73 15.09
N ASN A 48 19.29 -15.69 15.95
CA ASN A 48 19.42 -17.11 15.59
C ASN A 48 18.07 -17.85 15.61
N TYR A 49 17.11 -17.35 14.84
CA TYR A 49 15.87 -18.07 14.54
C TYR A 49 16.04 -18.82 13.22
N PHE A 50 15.71 -20.11 13.21
CA PHE A 50 15.85 -20.97 12.05
C PHE A 50 14.61 -21.83 11.81
N ALA A 51 14.14 -21.87 10.56
CA ALA A 51 13.19 -22.86 10.09
C ALA A 51 13.96 -23.86 9.21
N GLY A 52 14.27 -25.03 9.76
CA GLY A 52 15.23 -25.94 9.15
C GLY A 52 16.64 -25.33 9.15
N ASP A 53 17.22 -25.13 7.97
CA ASP A 53 18.54 -24.52 7.78
C ASP A 53 18.47 -23.03 7.37
N LYS A 54 17.28 -22.49 7.15
CA LYS A 54 17.05 -21.10 6.74
C LYS A 54 16.80 -20.19 7.94
N ARG A 55 17.34 -18.97 7.88
CA ARG A 55 17.00 -17.94 8.86
C ARG A 55 15.52 -17.61 8.78
N ALA A 56 14.90 -17.37 9.92
CA ALA A 56 13.48 -17.09 10.03
C ALA A 56 13.20 -15.73 10.67
N ALA A 57 12.30 -14.99 10.05
CA ALA A 57 11.61 -13.86 10.67
C ALA A 57 10.20 -14.30 11.09
N LEU A 58 9.76 -13.86 12.26
CA LEU A 58 8.46 -14.23 12.81
C LEU A 58 7.54 -13.02 12.75
N VAL A 59 6.31 -13.24 12.33
CA VAL A 59 5.26 -12.21 12.26
C VAL A 59 4.03 -12.71 12.99
N GLY A 60 3.55 -11.91 13.93
CA GLY A 60 2.27 -12.12 14.60
C GLY A 60 1.23 -11.10 14.14
N ALA A 61 0.10 -11.57 13.63
CA ALA A 61 -0.93 -10.69 13.10
C ALA A 61 -2.35 -11.18 13.43
N ASP A 62 -3.33 -10.29 13.31
CA ASP A 62 -4.75 -10.62 13.42
C ASP A 62 -5.29 -11.21 12.10
N ASP A 63 -6.45 -11.84 12.14
CA ASP A 63 -7.09 -12.50 10.98
C ASP A 63 -7.31 -11.55 9.79
N ALA A 64 -7.55 -10.27 10.06
CA ALA A 64 -7.72 -9.25 9.03
C ALA A 64 -6.48 -9.04 8.14
N ILE A 65 -5.32 -9.59 8.53
CA ILE A 65 -4.08 -9.54 7.73
C ILE A 65 -4.28 -10.15 6.34
N LEU A 66 -5.11 -11.18 6.22
CA LEU A 66 -5.42 -11.83 4.93
C LEU A 66 -6.16 -10.91 3.96
N GLN A 67 -6.99 -9.99 4.47
CA GLN A 67 -7.66 -8.97 3.66
C GLN A 67 -6.68 -7.85 3.27
N ILE A 68 -5.80 -7.48 4.18
CA ILE A 68 -4.83 -6.40 4.01
C ILE A 68 -3.71 -6.82 3.05
N PHE A 69 -3.25 -8.07 3.12
CA PHE A 69 -2.20 -8.62 2.27
C PHE A 69 -2.74 -9.77 1.40
N PRO A 70 -3.33 -9.46 0.24
CA PRO A 70 -3.99 -10.46 -0.60
C PRO A 70 -3.04 -11.47 -1.25
N GLY A 71 -1.72 -11.28 -1.12
CA GLY A 71 -0.71 -12.28 -1.53
C GLY A 71 -0.61 -13.48 -0.60
N MET A 72 -1.30 -13.46 0.55
CA MET A 72 -1.35 -14.60 1.47
C MET A 72 -2.36 -15.63 0.98
N GLN A 73 -1.89 -16.82 0.59
CA GLN A 73 -2.72 -17.92 0.10
C GLN A 73 -3.14 -18.82 1.28
N CYS A 74 -4.21 -18.43 1.94
CA CYS A 74 -4.83 -19.23 2.99
C CYS A 74 -6.34 -19.01 2.98
N SER A 75 -7.11 -20.06 3.14
CA SER A 75 -8.58 -19.96 3.18
C SER A 75 -9.09 -19.39 4.50
N THR A 76 -8.35 -19.62 5.57
CA THR A 76 -8.63 -19.15 6.93
C THR A 76 -7.34 -18.69 7.59
N ALA A 77 -7.45 -17.75 8.53
CA ALA A 77 -6.29 -17.33 9.30
C ALA A 77 -5.66 -18.50 10.07
N PRO A 78 -4.33 -18.50 10.27
CA PRO A 78 -3.64 -19.56 11.01
C PRO A 78 -4.23 -19.72 12.42
N ALA A 79 -4.52 -20.95 12.82
CA ALA A 79 -4.89 -21.28 14.21
C ALA A 79 -3.65 -21.31 15.11
N ASP A 80 -3.85 -21.59 16.41
CA ASP A 80 -2.75 -21.74 17.34
C ASP A 80 -1.81 -22.89 16.90
N GLY A 81 -0.51 -22.58 16.83
CA GLY A 81 0.52 -23.51 16.35
C GLY A 81 0.61 -23.64 14.82
N GLU A 82 -0.18 -22.87 14.08
CA GLU A 82 -0.13 -22.84 12.62
C GLU A 82 0.57 -21.59 12.09
N VAL A 83 1.15 -21.70 10.88
CA VAL A 83 1.86 -20.61 10.21
C VAL A 83 1.58 -20.55 8.71
N LEU A 84 1.59 -19.34 8.18
CA LEU A 84 1.79 -19.10 6.74
C LEU A 84 3.30 -18.96 6.50
N VAL A 85 3.81 -19.58 5.46
CA VAL A 85 5.23 -19.60 5.11
C VAL A 85 5.45 -18.90 3.80
N THR A 86 6.58 -18.19 3.62
CA THR A 86 6.94 -17.64 2.32
C THR A 86 7.16 -18.76 1.31
N ALA A 87 6.67 -18.55 0.08
CA ALA A 87 6.64 -19.60 -0.96
C ALA A 87 8.03 -20.10 -1.39
N ASN A 88 9.10 -19.34 -1.12
CA ASN A 88 10.49 -19.75 -1.40
C ASN A 88 10.96 -20.98 -0.62
N ILE A 89 10.23 -21.40 0.42
CA ILE A 89 10.54 -22.61 1.18
C ILE A 89 10.38 -23.89 0.33
N TRP A 90 9.64 -23.84 -0.76
CA TRP A 90 9.37 -24.98 -1.63
C TRP A 90 10.64 -25.52 -2.30
N ASP A 91 11.65 -24.69 -2.50
CA ASP A 91 12.86 -25.06 -3.20
C ASP A 91 13.79 -25.98 -2.36
N TRP A 92 13.59 -26.04 -1.04
CA TRP A 92 14.49 -26.77 -0.14
C TRP A 92 13.81 -27.67 0.90
N LEU A 93 12.50 -27.53 1.10
CA LEU A 93 11.70 -28.44 1.90
C LEU A 93 10.49 -28.87 1.08
N ASP A 94 10.22 -30.14 0.97
CA ASP A 94 8.99 -30.65 0.33
C ASP A 94 7.77 -30.36 1.24
N VAL A 95 7.46 -29.05 1.39
CA VAL A 95 6.49 -28.53 2.33
C VAL A 95 5.16 -28.30 1.62
N THR A 96 4.11 -28.86 2.19
CA THR A 96 2.72 -28.66 1.77
C THR A 96 1.88 -28.23 2.97
N VAL A 97 0.66 -27.75 2.73
CA VAL A 97 -0.29 -27.46 3.80
C VAL A 97 -0.49 -28.71 4.67
N GLY A 98 -0.42 -28.54 5.98
CA GLY A 98 -0.47 -29.63 6.97
C GLY A 98 0.89 -30.21 7.35
N THR A 99 1.97 -29.83 6.67
CA THR A 99 3.33 -30.24 7.04
C THR A 99 3.78 -29.54 8.32
N ALA A 100 4.42 -30.27 9.22
CA ALA A 100 5.07 -29.70 10.40
C ALA A 100 6.49 -29.25 10.05
N ILE A 101 6.82 -28.01 10.38
CA ILE A 101 8.18 -27.45 10.22
C ILE A 101 8.79 -27.15 11.59
N PRO A 102 10.10 -27.44 11.79
CA PRO A 102 10.77 -27.08 13.03
C PRO A 102 11.17 -25.61 13.02
N LEU A 103 10.82 -24.86 14.06
CA LEU A 103 11.36 -23.54 14.37
C LEU A 103 12.35 -23.67 15.51
N THR A 104 13.63 -23.45 15.24
CA THR A 104 14.68 -23.39 16.26
C THR A 104 14.83 -21.96 16.77
N LEU A 105 14.73 -21.79 18.07
CA LEU A 105 14.83 -20.53 18.79
C LEU A 105 16.29 -20.21 19.16
N PRO A 106 16.63 -18.96 19.52
CA PRO A 106 18.00 -18.58 19.90
C PRO A 106 18.58 -19.34 21.07
N ASP A 107 17.75 -19.84 21.97
CA ASP A 107 18.14 -20.67 23.12
C ASP A 107 18.40 -22.15 22.75
N GLY A 108 18.24 -22.52 21.47
CA GLY A 108 18.40 -23.85 20.93
C GLY A 108 17.18 -24.76 21.09
N GLN A 109 16.10 -24.30 21.70
CA GLN A 109 14.84 -25.04 21.72
C GLN A 109 14.21 -25.08 20.33
N THR A 110 13.46 -26.16 20.06
CA THR A 110 12.76 -26.32 18.79
C THR A 110 11.27 -26.48 19.03
N ILE A 111 10.49 -25.69 18.34
CA ILE A 111 9.02 -25.71 18.33
C ILE A 111 8.56 -26.26 16.97
N SER A 112 7.55 -27.13 16.98
CA SER A 112 6.92 -27.62 15.76
C SER A 112 5.74 -26.75 15.41
N LEU A 113 5.73 -26.18 14.19
CA LEU A 113 4.65 -25.37 13.64
C LEU A 113 4.06 -26.04 12.42
N THR A 114 2.74 -25.98 12.26
CA THR A 114 2.05 -26.61 11.12
C THR A 114 1.81 -25.57 10.01
N VAL A 115 2.11 -25.90 8.78
CA VAL A 115 1.88 -25.01 7.63
C VAL A 115 0.39 -24.97 7.32
N ALA A 116 -0.24 -23.79 7.43
CA ALA A 116 -1.63 -23.53 7.08
C ALA A 116 -1.79 -22.98 5.65
N GLY A 117 -0.76 -22.36 5.10
CA GLY A 117 -0.78 -21.77 3.78
C GLY A 117 0.54 -21.09 3.45
N PHE A 118 0.54 -20.31 2.36
CA PHE A 118 1.74 -19.69 1.83
C PHE A 118 1.55 -18.20 1.58
N ASN A 119 2.63 -17.44 1.71
CA ASN A 119 2.72 -16.05 1.29
C ASN A 119 3.54 -15.99 -0.01
N GLU A 120 2.95 -15.43 -1.08
CA GLU A 120 3.61 -15.30 -2.39
C GLU A 120 4.66 -14.20 -2.44
N ASP A 121 4.64 -13.24 -1.53
CA ASP A 121 5.69 -12.21 -1.47
C ASP A 121 6.96 -12.78 -0.86
N THR A 122 7.86 -13.17 -1.73
CA THR A 122 9.16 -13.77 -1.38
C THR A 122 10.34 -12.85 -1.67
N SER A 123 10.09 -11.61 -2.09
CA SER A 123 11.14 -10.74 -2.61
C SER A 123 12.27 -10.50 -1.61
N ASP A 124 11.94 -10.16 -0.37
CA ASP A 124 12.93 -9.91 0.68
C ASP A 124 13.49 -11.22 1.25
N ALA A 125 12.62 -12.23 1.44
CA ALA A 125 13.04 -13.54 1.89
C ALA A 125 14.06 -14.19 0.93
N ASN A 126 13.83 -14.10 -0.38
CA ASN A 126 14.77 -14.61 -1.38
C ASN A 126 16.09 -13.84 -1.40
N GLN A 127 16.06 -12.52 -1.21
CA GLN A 127 17.27 -11.70 -1.18
C GLN A 127 18.21 -12.10 -0.02
N TYR A 128 17.65 -12.50 1.12
CA TYR A 128 18.41 -12.83 2.32
C TYR A 128 18.52 -14.33 2.59
N ASP A 129 18.05 -15.19 1.67
CA ASP A 129 17.98 -16.65 1.83
C ASP A 129 17.29 -17.03 3.15
N ALA A 130 16.15 -16.41 3.41
CA ALA A 130 15.40 -16.50 4.65
C ALA A 130 13.95 -16.87 4.39
N VAL A 131 13.21 -17.18 5.44
CA VAL A 131 11.77 -17.42 5.41
C VAL A 131 11.07 -16.50 6.39
N VAL A 132 9.83 -16.13 6.08
CA VAL A 132 8.94 -15.39 6.98
C VAL A 132 7.82 -16.34 7.39
N LEU A 133 7.60 -16.44 8.70
CA LEU A 133 6.57 -17.26 9.32
C LEU A 133 5.50 -16.31 9.89
N VAL A 134 4.32 -16.29 9.28
CA VAL A 134 3.19 -15.48 9.76
C VAL A 134 2.25 -16.36 10.56
N MET A 135 1.98 -15.95 11.78
CA MET A 135 1.16 -16.69 12.74
C MET A 135 0.14 -15.78 13.42
N ASN A 136 -0.82 -16.35 14.12
CA ASN A 136 -1.74 -15.58 14.93
C ASN A 136 -1.06 -14.95 16.15
N ARG A 137 -1.71 -13.94 16.74
CA ARG A 137 -1.18 -13.21 17.90
C ARG A 137 -0.92 -14.09 19.11
N SER A 138 -1.74 -15.13 19.32
CA SER A 138 -1.60 -16.08 20.44
C SER A 138 -0.28 -16.85 20.35
N THR A 139 -0.04 -17.52 19.22
CA THR A 139 1.19 -18.28 18.97
C THR A 139 2.43 -17.38 19.01
N PHE A 140 2.36 -16.20 18.38
CA PHE A 140 3.46 -15.24 18.40
C PHE A 140 3.83 -14.80 19.82
N SER A 141 2.83 -14.41 20.63
CA SER A 141 3.06 -13.96 21.99
C SER A 141 3.62 -15.07 22.90
N GLN A 142 3.22 -16.33 22.68
CA GLN A 142 3.78 -17.47 23.40
C GLN A 142 5.26 -17.66 23.08
N ILE A 143 5.64 -17.57 21.81
CA ILE A 143 7.05 -17.68 21.37
C ILE A 143 7.86 -16.51 21.92
N ALA A 144 7.37 -15.26 21.80
CA ALA A 144 8.04 -14.07 22.33
C ALA A 144 8.28 -14.17 23.85
N ALA A 145 7.29 -14.64 24.60
CA ALA A 145 7.42 -14.84 26.05
C ALA A 145 8.44 -15.95 26.40
N GLN A 146 8.54 -16.99 25.59
CA GLN A 146 9.49 -18.09 25.82
C GLN A 146 10.94 -17.64 25.63
N VAL A 147 11.21 -16.73 24.69
CA VAL A 147 12.56 -16.21 24.42
C VAL A 147 12.84 -14.88 25.11
N GLU A 148 11.89 -14.39 25.93
CA GLU A 148 11.98 -13.09 26.62
C GLU A 148 12.22 -11.90 25.65
N GLU A 149 11.73 -12.02 24.40
CA GLU A 149 11.89 -11.00 23.36
C GLU A 149 10.83 -9.91 23.49
N SER A 150 11.27 -8.66 23.40
CA SER A 150 10.37 -7.50 23.30
C SER A 150 10.06 -7.19 21.84
N PHE A 151 8.83 -6.84 21.55
CA PHE A 151 8.39 -6.49 20.21
C PHE A 151 7.47 -5.26 20.21
N GLU A 152 7.51 -4.53 19.14
CA GLU A 152 6.58 -3.43 18.90
C GLU A 152 5.36 -3.93 18.14
N THR A 153 4.19 -3.33 18.41
CA THR A 153 2.97 -3.61 17.65
C THR A 153 2.65 -2.42 16.76
N GLN A 154 2.50 -2.70 15.48
CA GLN A 154 2.05 -1.77 14.46
C GLN A 154 0.63 -2.15 14.06
N TYR A 155 -0.15 -1.18 13.60
CA TYR A 155 -1.55 -1.38 13.23
C TYR A 155 -1.78 -0.93 11.81
N PHE A 156 -2.07 -1.88 10.93
CA PHE A 156 -2.42 -1.61 9.53
C PHE A 156 -3.91 -1.31 9.41
N ILE A 157 -4.25 -0.22 8.75
CA ILE A 157 -5.62 0.25 8.58
C ILE A 157 -5.95 0.35 7.09
N GLN A 158 -7.02 -0.33 6.70
CA GLN A 158 -7.65 -0.18 5.40
C GLN A 158 -8.97 0.56 5.57
N PHE A 159 -9.14 1.69 4.88
CA PHE A 159 -10.39 2.43 4.86
C PHE A 159 -11.34 1.90 3.78
N LYS A 160 -12.64 2.14 3.98
CA LYS A 160 -13.68 1.80 3.02
C LYS A 160 -13.53 2.56 1.71
N PRO A 161 -14.02 2.03 0.58
CA PRO A 161 -14.07 2.76 -0.68
C PRO A 161 -14.79 4.11 -0.53
N HIS A 162 -14.30 5.12 -1.25
CA HIS A 162 -14.82 6.50 -1.24
C HIS A 162 -14.65 7.28 0.07
N THR A 163 -13.91 6.76 1.05
CA THR A 163 -13.52 7.52 2.24
C THR A 163 -12.60 8.67 1.83
N ASN A 164 -12.80 9.85 2.43
CA ASN A 164 -11.85 10.96 2.30
C ASN A 164 -10.63 10.67 3.19
N LEU A 165 -9.65 9.97 2.63
CA LEU A 165 -8.49 9.47 3.36
C LEU A 165 -7.74 10.57 4.11
N ARG A 166 -7.51 11.71 3.48
CA ARG A 166 -6.81 12.85 4.10
C ARG A 166 -7.55 13.37 5.32
N GLN A 167 -8.88 13.50 5.22
CA GLN A 167 -9.70 13.96 6.34
C GLN A 167 -9.72 12.93 7.47
N SER A 168 -9.80 11.65 7.15
CA SER A 168 -9.75 10.56 8.15
C SER A 168 -8.42 10.54 8.89
N ILE A 169 -7.28 10.73 8.20
CA ILE A 169 -5.96 10.81 8.82
C ILE A 169 -5.88 12.00 9.78
N VAL A 170 -6.27 13.20 9.34
CA VAL A 170 -6.29 14.41 10.18
C VAL A 170 -7.21 14.23 11.39
N ASN A 171 -8.35 13.57 11.21
CA ASN A 171 -9.26 13.28 12.33
C ASN A 171 -8.62 12.33 13.35
N ILE A 172 -7.89 11.31 12.89
CA ILE A 172 -7.16 10.37 13.74
C ILE A 172 -6.08 11.10 14.53
N GLU A 173 -5.25 11.92 13.88
CA GLU A 173 -4.21 12.72 14.51
C GLU A 173 -4.79 13.61 15.62
N ASN A 174 -5.83 14.36 15.30
CA ASN A 174 -6.43 15.33 16.23
C ASN A 174 -7.20 14.65 17.38
N LYS A 175 -7.97 13.60 17.09
CA LYS A 175 -8.82 12.93 18.08
C LYS A 175 -8.01 12.17 19.13
N TYR A 176 -6.93 11.49 18.67
CA TYR A 176 -6.14 10.61 19.53
C TYR A 176 -4.79 11.22 19.93
N GLY A 177 -4.46 12.43 19.43
CA GLY A 177 -3.17 13.06 19.70
C GLY A 177 -1.98 12.29 19.13
N ILE A 178 -2.19 11.56 18.04
CA ILE A 178 -1.14 10.76 17.38
C ILE A 178 -0.33 11.71 16.49
N SER A 179 0.98 11.78 16.72
CA SER A 179 1.86 12.60 15.87
C SER A 179 2.05 11.97 14.48
N GLU A 180 2.26 12.81 13.47
CA GLU A 180 2.51 12.38 12.08
C GLU A 180 3.65 11.35 11.98
N GLU A 181 4.67 11.43 12.83
CA GLU A 181 5.80 10.48 12.89
C GLU A 181 5.38 9.04 13.22
N LYS A 182 4.23 8.87 13.89
CA LYS A 182 3.67 7.57 14.25
C LYS A 182 2.75 6.99 13.18
N ILE A 183 2.46 7.76 12.14
CA ILE A 183 1.60 7.38 11.03
C ILE A 183 2.45 7.24 9.77
N SER A 184 2.43 6.07 9.18
CA SER A 184 3.08 5.82 7.88
C SER A 184 2.01 5.57 6.83
N GLU A 185 2.10 6.26 5.70
CA GLU A 185 1.19 6.09 4.57
C GLU A 185 1.70 5.03 3.59
N ASN A 186 0.81 4.20 3.07
CA ASN A 186 1.10 3.39 1.89
C ASN A 186 1.15 4.31 0.67
N THR A 187 2.33 4.85 0.40
CA THR A 187 2.57 5.87 -0.63
C THR A 187 2.03 5.44 -2.00
N TYR A 188 2.13 4.16 -2.33
CA TYR A 188 1.63 3.63 -3.60
C TYR A 188 0.10 3.70 -3.69
N LEU A 189 -0.60 3.20 -2.67
CA LEU A 189 -2.06 3.19 -2.65
C LEU A 189 -2.63 4.60 -2.49
N MET A 190 -2.01 5.42 -1.65
CA MET A 190 -2.38 6.83 -1.45
C MET A 190 -2.17 7.66 -2.73
N ALA A 191 -1.10 7.39 -3.49
CA ALA A 191 -0.87 8.05 -4.78
C ALA A 191 -1.92 7.68 -5.82
N LEU A 192 -2.35 6.41 -5.87
CA LEU A 192 -3.43 5.97 -6.77
C LEU A 192 -4.76 6.69 -6.47
N ASN A 193 -5.01 7.00 -5.20
CA ASN A 193 -6.20 7.71 -4.75
C ASN A 193 -6.04 9.25 -4.76
N ALA A 194 -4.90 9.79 -5.23
CA ALA A 194 -4.53 11.21 -5.18
C ALA A 194 -4.62 11.81 -3.77
N SER A 195 -4.40 11.01 -2.74
CA SER A 195 -4.59 11.38 -1.32
C SER A 195 -3.30 11.40 -0.50
N SER A 196 -2.15 11.12 -1.11
CA SER A 196 -0.86 11.10 -0.43
C SER A 196 -0.43 12.49 0.02
N ASN A 197 0.07 12.59 1.25
CA ASN A 197 0.73 13.79 1.79
C ASN A 197 2.24 13.83 1.46
N ASN A 198 2.76 12.84 0.77
CA ASN A 198 4.16 12.82 0.39
C ASN A 198 4.47 14.00 -0.54
N ASP A 199 5.34 14.91 -0.12
CA ASP A 199 5.72 16.13 -0.85
C ASP A 199 6.16 15.86 -2.28
N TYR A 200 6.82 14.72 -2.52
CA TYR A 200 7.23 14.31 -3.86
C TYR A 200 6.01 14.01 -4.77
N ILE A 201 5.03 13.29 -4.24
CA ILE A 201 3.80 12.95 -4.97
C ILE A 201 2.95 14.19 -5.22
N VAL A 202 2.79 15.05 -4.20
CA VAL A 202 2.09 16.34 -4.31
C VAL A 202 2.80 17.23 -5.34
N GLY A 203 4.13 17.27 -5.30
CA GLY A 203 4.96 17.99 -6.28
C GLY A 203 4.74 17.50 -7.72
N LEU A 204 4.67 16.18 -7.91
CA LEU A 204 4.43 15.59 -9.23
C LEU A 204 3.06 15.98 -9.80
N TYR A 205 2.00 15.93 -8.99
CA TYR A 205 0.67 16.38 -9.41
C TYR A 205 0.63 17.89 -9.72
N THR A 206 1.34 18.70 -8.94
CA THR A 206 1.42 20.15 -9.18
C THR A 206 2.08 20.43 -10.53
N VAL A 207 3.21 19.78 -10.83
CA VAL A 207 3.89 19.91 -12.12
C VAL A 207 2.99 19.45 -13.27
N ALA A 208 2.32 18.32 -13.12
CA ALA A 208 1.38 17.80 -14.13
C ALA A 208 0.22 18.79 -14.40
N ALA A 209 -0.34 19.38 -13.34
CA ALA A 209 -1.42 20.38 -13.46
C ALA A 209 -0.95 21.65 -14.20
N VAL A 210 0.26 22.13 -13.89
CA VAL A 210 0.86 23.30 -14.57
C VAL A 210 1.08 22.99 -16.06
N LEU A 211 1.62 21.83 -16.40
CA LEU A 211 1.82 21.42 -17.79
C LEU A 211 0.50 21.29 -18.54
N ALA A 212 -0.53 20.71 -17.93
CA ALA A 212 -1.87 20.62 -18.51
C ALA A 212 -2.46 22.02 -18.78
N GLY A 213 -2.30 22.95 -17.84
CA GLY A 213 -2.70 24.34 -18.01
C GLY A 213 -2.01 25.03 -19.18
N MET A 214 -0.69 24.82 -19.34
CA MET A 214 0.07 25.37 -20.48
C MET A 214 -0.41 24.81 -21.81
N VAL A 215 -0.72 23.52 -21.90
CA VAL A 215 -1.25 22.90 -23.13
C VAL A 215 -2.60 23.47 -23.50
N VAL A 216 -3.50 23.67 -22.52
CA VAL A 216 -4.82 24.28 -22.76
C VAL A 216 -4.67 25.73 -23.28
N LEU A 217 -3.80 26.53 -22.64
CA LEU A 217 -3.54 27.91 -23.10
C LEU A 217 -2.96 27.94 -24.52
N ALA A 218 -1.99 27.08 -24.81
CA ALA A 218 -1.44 26.99 -26.17
C ALA A 218 -2.52 26.63 -27.21
N GLY A 219 -3.42 25.70 -26.86
CA GLY A 219 -4.58 25.35 -27.70
C GLY A 219 -5.50 26.52 -27.96
N ILE A 220 -5.82 27.31 -26.93
CA ILE A 220 -6.66 28.53 -27.07
C ILE A 220 -5.99 29.54 -28.01
N PHE A 221 -4.69 29.81 -27.85
CA PHE A 221 -3.96 30.74 -28.72
C PHE A 221 -3.91 30.25 -30.16
N MET A 222 -3.72 28.96 -30.39
CA MET A 222 -3.67 28.35 -31.71
C MET A 222 -5.04 28.49 -32.43
N ILE A 223 -6.14 28.19 -31.73
CA ILE A 223 -7.50 28.31 -32.26
C ILE A 223 -7.82 29.78 -32.56
N THR A 224 -7.52 30.68 -31.62
CA THR A 224 -7.76 32.13 -31.79
C THR A 224 -6.96 32.68 -32.95
N GLY A 225 -5.69 32.30 -33.07
CA GLY A 225 -4.83 32.70 -34.21
C GLY A 225 -5.36 32.22 -35.55
N SER A 226 -5.82 30.96 -35.62
CA SER A 226 -6.41 30.37 -36.82
C SER A 226 -7.71 31.12 -37.25
N ILE A 227 -8.59 31.40 -36.28
CA ILE A 227 -9.83 32.14 -36.55
C ILE A 227 -9.50 33.55 -37.05
N ASN A 228 -8.61 34.29 -36.38
CA ASN A 228 -8.22 35.63 -36.77
C ASN A 228 -7.61 35.67 -38.16
N SER A 229 -6.73 34.70 -38.49
CA SER A 229 -6.13 34.60 -39.83
C SER A 229 -7.20 34.34 -40.90
N ASN A 230 -8.13 33.43 -40.67
CA ASN A 230 -9.23 33.13 -41.58
C ASN A 230 -10.14 34.38 -41.80
N VAL A 231 -10.47 35.09 -40.72
CA VAL A 231 -11.30 36.32 -40.80
C VAL A 231 -10.57 37.40 -41.59
N ALA A 232 -9.28 37.62 -41.34
CA ALA A 232 -8.47 38.60 -42.06
C ALA A 232 -8.39 38.30 -43.55
N GLN A 233 -8.15 37.02 -43.93
CA GLN A 233 -8.11 36.62 -45.34
C GLN A 233 -9.46 36.80 -46.03
N ARG A 234 -10.56 36.46 -45.39
CA ARG A 234 -11.92 36.67 -45.96
C ARG A 234 -12.24 38.13 -46.08
N THR A 235 -11.88 38.96 -45.10
CA THR A 235 -12.11 40.42 -45.17
C THR A 235 -11.34 41.07 -46.32
N SER A 236 -10.06 40.67 -46.51
CA SER A 236 -9.24 41.13 -47.64
C SER A 236 -9.84 40.71 -48.99
N TYR A 237 -10.29 39.45 -49.11
CA TYR A 237 -10.93 38.94 -50.30
C TYR A 237 -12.22 39.69 -50.65
N TYR A 238 -13.10 39.96 -49.68
CA TYR A 238 -14.30 40.68 -49.83
C TYR A 238 -14.02 42.21 -50.19
N GLY A 239 -12.96 42.75 -49.61
CA GLY A 239 -12.48 44.09 -49.96
C GLY A 239 -12.10 44.20 -51.45
N MET A 240 -11.32 43.25 -51.96
CA MET A 240 -10.94 43.18 -53.37
C MET A 240 -12.16 43.04 -54.30
N LEU A 241 -13.10 42.14 -53.95
CA LEU A 241 -14.33 42.01 -54.77
C LEU A 241 -15.15 43.28 -54.86
N ARG A 242 -15.22 44.05 -53.76
CA ARG A 242 -15.88 45.37 -53.77
C ARG A 242 -15.16 46.41 -54.64
N CYS A 243 -13.82 46.39 -54.62
CA CYS A 243 -13.04 47.29 -55.50
C CYS A 243 -13.26 46.99 -57.02
N LEU A 244 -13.53 45.68 -57.30
CA LEU A 244 -13.85 45.28 -58.69
C LEU A 244 -15.32 45.46 -59.07
N GLY A 245 -16.13 46.11 -58.20
CA GLY A 245 -17.53 46.50 -58.55
C GLY A 245 -18.58 45.44 -58.14
N ALA A 246 -18.24 44.46 -57.34
CA ALA A 246 -19.21 43.50 -56.86
C ALA A 246 -20.26 44.11 -55.93
N GLY A 247 -21.53 43.89 -56.25
CA GLY A 247 -22.66 44.40 -55.49
C GLY A 247 -22.86 43.70 -54.15
N LYS A 248 -23.54 44.38 -53.21
CA LYS A 248 -23.78 43.87 -51.83
C LYS A 248 -24.42 42.48 -51.76
N ASN A 249 -25.20 42.08 -52.78
CA ASN A 249 -25.86 40.80 -52.88
C ASN A 249 -24.97 39.67 -53.44
N GLN A 250 -23.81 40.01 -54.01
CA GLN A 250 -22.85 39.07 -54.60
C GLN A 250 -21.71 38.71 -53.61
N VAL A 251 -21.64 39.41 -52.46
CA VAL A 251 -20.58 39.25 -51.42
C VAL A 251 -21.15 38.69 -50.16
N ARG A 252 -22.34 38.12 -50.21
CA ARG A 252 -23.03 37.51 -49.04
C ARG A 252 -22.87 35.98 -48.95
#